data_09c063b1e5ddab9286c10c35d022768e
#
_entry.id   09c063b1e5ddab9286c10c35d022768e
#
_cell.length_a   1.000
_cell.length_b   1.000
_cell.length_c   1.000
_cell.angle_alpha   90.00
_cell.angle_beta   90.00
_cell.angle_gamma   90.00
#
_symmetry.space_group_name_H-M   'P 1'
#
loop_
_entity.id
_entity.type
_entity.pdbx_description
1 polymer ?
#
loop_
_entity_poly.entity_id
_entity_poly.type
_entity_poly.pdbx_seq_one_letter_code
_entity_poly.pdbx_strand_id
1 'polypeptide(L)'
;MLLVKTSNGQVEQFPYTLGNLRRDNPKTSFPKKIGDAILASYGIVHVMPDARPECDHMVQRVVQDAEPHREVRTKQPDDEHPADVSVGDTYETGRWVIGYTVVNRPQEQVETSIRNHRDKLLQATDWQALSDSTMSEAMTAYRQALRGVPDQDGFPFDVVWPTL
;
A
#
# COMPACT_ATOMS: atom_id res chain seq x y z
N MET A 1 17.51 -2.84 1.52
CA MET A 1 17.95 -2.88 0.11
C MET A 1 17.31 -4.13 -0.50
N LEU A 2 16.44 -3.95 -1.49
CA LEU A 2 15.77 -5.04 -2.19
C LEU A 2 16.55 -5.36 -3.47
N LEU A 3 16.78 -6.65 -3.72
CA LEU A 3 17.43 -7.14 -4.93
C LEU A 3 16.54 -8.18 -5.60
N VAL A 4 16.62 -8.23 -6.92
CA VAL A 4 16.02 -9.27 -7.76
C VAL A 4 17.09 -9.91 -8.61
N LYS A 5 17.04 -11.23 -8.76
CA LYS A 5 17.81 -11.95 -9.77
C LYS A 5 16.98 -12.09 -11.02
N THR A 6 17.55 -11.72 -12.15
CA THR A 6 16.89 -11.72 -13.46
C THR A 6 17.66 -12.56 -14.46
N SER A 7 16.96 -13.21 -15.36
CA SER A 7 17.51 -13.93 -16.49
C SER A 7 16.67 -13.63 -17.74
N ASN A 8 17.31 -13.25 -18.84
CA ASN A 8 16.63 -12.90 -20.09
C ASN A 8 15.52 -11.83 -19.93
N GLY A 9 15.75 -10.86 -19.02
CA GLY A 9 14.80 -9.79 -18.76
C GLY A 9 13.57 -10.20 -17.92
N GLN A 10 13.53 -11.42 -17.38
CA GLN A 10 12.47 -11.93 -16.52
C GLN A 10 12.97 -12.11 -15.09
N VAL A 11 12.06 -12.06 -14.11
CA VAL A 11 12.37 -12.37 -12.71
C VAL A 11 12.68 -13.86 -12.59
N GLU A 12 13.87 -14.20 -12.09
CA GLU A 12 14.24 -15.57 -11.76
C GLU A 12 13.99 -15.85 -10.28
N GLN A 13 14.34 -14.89 -9.41
CA GLN A 13 14.12 -15.01 -7.97
C GLN A 13 13.95 -13.64 -7.30
N PHE A 14 12.93 -13.49 -6.50
CA PHE A 14 12.69 -12.35 -5.63
C PHE A 14 12.05 -12.81 -4.30
N PRO A 15 12.41 -12.24 -3.14
CA PRO A 15 13.58 -11.38 -2.94
C PRO A 15 14.90 -12.15 -3.10
N TYR A 16 15.94 -11.48 -3.59
CA TYR A 16 17.27 -12.03 -3.68
C TYR A 16 18.21 -11.35 -2.68
N THR A 17 19.16 -12.10 -2.13
CA THR A 17 20.07 -11.58 -1.09
C THR A 17 21.53 -11.83 -1.46
N LEU A 18 22.44 -11.07 -0.86
CA LEU A 18 23.89 -11.33 -1.00
C LEU A 18 24.29 -12.71 -0.44
N GLY A 19 23.49 -13.25 0.49
CA GLY A 19 23.65 -14.63 0.97
C GLY A 19 23.33 -15.65 -0.12
N ASN A 20 22.28 -15.41 -0.91
CA ASN A 20 21.93 -16.24 -2.06
C ASN A 20 23.06 -16.22 -3.09
N LEU A 21 23.57 -15.02 -3.44
CA LEU A 21 24.68 -14.89 -4.38
C LEU A 21 25.91 -15.73 -3.99
N ARG A 22 26.28 -15.71 -2.71
CA ARG A 22 27.43 -16.50 -2.23
C ARG A 22 27.15 -17.99 -2.25
N ARG A 23 25.94 -18.41 -1.88
CA ARG A 23 25.51 -19.82 -1.89
C ARG A 23 25.46 -20.38 -3.32
N ASP A 24 24.95 -19.58 -4.26
CA ASP A 24 24.82 -19.99 -5.66
C ASP A 24 26.18 -20.03 -6.38
N ASN A 25 27.22 -19.37 -5.82
CA ASN A 25 28.58 -19.29 -6.37
C ASN A 25 29.66 -19.69 -5.35
N PRO A 26 29.65 -20.95 -4.86
CA PRO A 26 30.51 -21.38 -3.75
C PRO A 26 32.02 -21.35 -4.06
N LYS A 27 32.39 -21.34 -5.33
CA LYS A 27 33.78 -21.29 -5.78
C LYS A 27 34.29 -19.87 -6.04
N THR A 28 33.43 -18.85 -5.84
CA THR A 28 33.78 -17.45 -6.10
C THR A 28 33.95 -16.70 -4.78
N SER A 29 35.08 -16.00 -4.64
CA SER A 29 35.31 -15.10 -3.51
C SER A 29 34.78 -13.72 -3.85
N PHE A 30 33.81 -13.23 -3.05
CA PHE A 30 33.26 -11.90 -3.21
C PHE A 30 33.86 -10.92 -2.18
N PRO A 31 34.08 -9.67 -2.55
CA PRO A 31 34.52 -8.64 -1.62
C PRO A 31 33.45 -8.45 -0.50
N LYS A 32 33.89 -7.87 0.63
CA LYS A 32 32.99 -7.58 1.75
C LYS A 32 31.84 -6.66 1.32
N LYS A 33 32.12 -5.67 0.48
CA LYS A 33 31.14 -4.78 -0.16
C LYS A 33 31.07 -5.11 -1.63
N ILE A 34 29.95 -5.63 -2.09
CA ILE A 34 29.71 -6.00 -3.49
C ILE A 34 29.09 -4.79 -4.18
N GLY A 35 29.73 -4.28 -5.22
CA GLY A 35 29.25 -3.14 -6.01
C GLY A 35 28.28 -3.57 -7.11
N ASP A 36 27.55 -2.60 -7.67
CA ASP A 36 26.48 -2.81 -8.66
C ASP A 36 26.98 -3.47 -9.94
N ALA A 37 28.20 -3.17 -10.37
CA ALA A 37 28.81 -3.80 -11.55
C ALA A 37 28.96 -5.33 -11.36
N ILE A 38 29.36 -5.76 -10.16
CA ILE A 38 29.45 -7.18 -9.83
C ILE A 38 28.05 -7.80 -9.76
N LEU A 39 27.08 -7.13 -9.12
CA LEU A 39 25.71 -7.62 -9.06
C LEU A 39 25.14 -7.79 -10.48
N ALA A 40 25.30 -6.79 -11.34
CA ALA A 40 24.82 -6.82 -12.71
C ALA A 40 25.42 -7.98 -13.54
N SER A 41 26.71 -8.31 -13.34
CA SER A 41 27.35 -9.45 -14.02
C SER A 41 26.75 -10.82 -13.65
N TYR A 42 26.03 -10.89 -12.54
CA TYR A 42 25.26 -12.08 -12.10
C TYR A 42 23.74 -11.95 -12.35
N GLY A 43 23.32 -10.95 -13.12
CA GLY A 43 21.91 -10.69 -13.39
C GLY A 43 21.14 -10.18 -12.18
N ILE A 44 21.84 -9.61 -11.18
CA ILE A 44 21.22 -9.11 -9.95
C ILE A 44 21.12 -7.60 -10.06
N VAL A 45 19.93 -7.08 -9.85
CA VAL A 45 19.63 -5.64 -9.92
C VAL A 45 18.89 -5.17 -8.68
N HIS A 46 19.01 -3.87 -8.42
CA HIS A 46 18.25 -3.21 -7.36
C HIS A 46 16.79 -3.08 -7.74
N VAL A 47 15.91 -3.29 -6.75
CA VAL A 47 14.49 -3.02 -6.86
C VAL A 47 14.17 -1.78 -6.04
N MET A 48 13.56 -0.79 -6.68
CA MET A 48 13.11 0.42 -6.03
C MET A 48 11.63 0.29 -5.63
N PRO A 49 11.25 0.73 -4.44
CA PRO A 49 9.83 0.79 -4.11
C PRO A 49 9.16 1.87 -4.96
N ASP A 50 7.98 1.56 -5.48
CA ASP A 50 7.11 2.54 -6.11
C ASP A 50 6.45 3.43 -5.05
N ALA A 51 5.74 4.48 -5.48
CA ALA A 51 4.97 5.33 -4.58
C ALA A 51 3.89 4.50 -3.89
N ARG A 52 3.84 4.63 -2.56
CA ARG A 52 2.83 3.92 -1.78
C ARG A 52 1.47 4.61 -1.97
N PRO A 53 0.42 3.91 -2.44
CA PRO A 53 -0.89 4.51 -2.62
C PRO A 53 -1.52 4.89 -1.28
N GLU A 54 -2.34 5.93 -1.30
CA GLU A 54 -3.22 6.24 -0.17
C GLU A 54 -4.36 5.22 -0.10
N CYS A 55 -4.84 4.95 1.10
CA CYS A 55 -5.97 4.06 1.32
C CYS A 55 -6.74 4.46 2.58
N ASP A 56 -8.00 4.07 2.66
CA ASP A 56 -8.75 4.18 3.90
C ASP A 56 -8.32 3.09 4.89
N HIS A 57 -7.51 3.48 5.86
CA HIS A 57 -6.95 2.56 6.87
C HIS A 57 -8.01 1.89 7.76
N MET A 58 -9.25 2.37 7.77
CA MET A 58 -10.33 1.70 8.50
C MET A 58 -10.74 0.41 7.80
N VAL A 59 -10.82 0.42 6.47
CA VAL A 59 -11.35 -0.68 5.66
C VAL A 59 -10.30 -1.34 4.76
N GLN A 60 -9.18 -0.65 4.49
CA GLN A 60 -8.17 -1.06 3.53
C GLN A 60 -6.77 -1.15 4.17
N ARG A 61 -5.88 -1.83 3.48
CA ARG A 61 -4.44 -1.86 3.74
C ARG A 61 -3.66 -1.88 2.43
N VAL A 62 -2.47 -1.34 2.47
CA VAL A 62 -1.52 -1.42 1.35
C VAL A 62 -0.65 -2.65 1.53
N VAL A 63 -0.61 -3.50 0.52
CA VAL A 63 0.22 -4.70 0.46
C VAL A 63 1.25 -4.52 -0.64
N GLN A 64 2.51 -4.87 -0.37
CA GLN A 64 3.55 -4.90 -1.38
C GLN A 64 3.28 -6.06 -2.35
N ASP A 65 3.48 -5.81 -3.64
CA ASP A 65 3.31 -6.83 -4.66
C ASP A 65 4.32 -7.99 -4.47
N ALA A 66 3.96 -9.17 -4.92
CA ALA A 66 4.77 -10.36 -4.72
C ALA A 66 6.06 -10.33 -5.56
N GLU A 67 6.00 -9.72 -6.73
CA GLU A 67 7.11 -9.67 -7.69
C GLU A 67 7.36 -8.26 -8.20
N PRO A 68 8.62 -7.86 -8.41
CA PRO A 68 8.97 -6.60 -9.05
C PRO A 68 8.72 -6.70 -10.56
N HIS A 69 8.47 -5.54 -11.17
CA HIS A 69 8.27 -5.40 -12.60
C HIS A 69 9.14 -4.28 -13.17
N ARG A 70 9.23 -4.18 -14.49
CA ARG A 70 9.89 -3.05 -15.16
C ARG A 70 9.07 -1.78 -14.96
N GLU A 71 9.75 -0.71 -14.56
CA GLU A 71 9.09 0.59 -14.44
C GLU A 71 8.70 1.11 -15.82
N VAL A 72 7.41 1.38 -16.00
CA VAL A 72 6.84 2.01 -17.20
C VAL A 72 6.41 3.42 -16.83
N ARG A 73 6.81 4.40 -17.61
CA ARG A 73 6.42 5.79 -17.46
C ARG A 73 5.76 6.33 -18.72
N THR A 74 4.86 7.27 -18.55
CA THR A 74 4.33 8.08 -19.65
C THR A 74 5.20 9.32 -19.80
N LYS A 75 5.73 9.56 -21.00
CA LYS A 75 6.58 10.71 -21.27
C LYS A 75 5.81 12.02 -21.11
N GLN A 76 6.33 12.89 -20.26
CA GLN A 76 5.79 14.22 -20.02
C GLN A 76 6.44 15.25 -20.97
N PRO A 77 5.80 16.42 -21.21
CA PRO A 77 6.38 17.46 -22.08
C PRO A 77 7.76 17.94 -21.67
N ASP A 78 8.06 17.91 -20.38
CA ASP A 78 9.33 18.38 -19.80
C ASP A 78 10.41 17.29 -19.70
N ASP A 79 10.10 16.05 -20.12
CA ASP A 79 11.06 14.94 -20.10
C ASP A 79 12.00 15.01 -21.32
N GLU A 80 13.29 15.22 -21.07
CA GLU A 80 14.31 15.23 -22.14
C GLU A 80 14.54 13.82 -22.72
N HIS A 81 14.40 12.77 -21.91
CA HIS A 81 14.66 11.40 -22.30
C HIS A 81 13.47 10.47 -22.03
N PRO A 82 13.29 9.41 -22.83
CA PRO A 82 14.01 9.07 -24.07
C PRO A 82 13.57 9.97 -25.25
N ALA A 83 14.53 10.33 -26.10
CA ALA A 83 14.30 11.26 -27.21
C ALA A 83 13.45 10.67 -28.36
N ASP A 84 13.43 9.33 -28.47
CA ASP A 84 12.72 8.53 -29.49
C ASP A 84 11.28 8.20 -29.13
N VAL A 85 10.83 8.60 -27.93
CA VAL A 85 9.44 8.41 -27.46
C VAL A 85 8.68 9.73 -27.54
N SER A 86 7.48 9.71 -28.05
CA SER A 86 6.61 10.90 -28.13
C SER A 86 5.97 11.22 -26.78
N VAL A 87 5.68 12.50 -26.55
CA VAL A 87 4.93 12.94 -25.37
C VAL A 87 3.56 12.25 -25.36
N GLY A 88 3.21 11.68 -24.20
CA GLY A 88 1.99 10.89 -24.02
C GLY A 88 2.16 9.39 -24.24
N ASP A 89 3.21 8.95 -24.91
CA ASP A 89 3.53 7.53 -25.06
C ASP A 89 4.21 6.96 -23.82
N THR A 90 4.09 5.66 -23.63
CA THR A 90 4.72 4.94 -22.52
C THR A 90 6.06 4.35 -22.93
N TYR A 91 7.00 4.28 -21.97
CA TYR A 91 8.30 3.68 -22.17
C TYR A 91 8.82 2.98 -20.90
N GLU A 92 9.68 1.97 -21.07
CA GLU A 92 10.37 1.33 -19.96
C GLU A 92 11.61 2.15 -19.56
N THR A 93 11.73 2.50 -18.29
CA THR A 93 12.89 3.25 -17.77
C THR A 93 14.15 2.39 -17.58
N GLY A 94 14.04 1.08 -17.73
CA GLY A 94 15.09 0.11 -17.43
C GLY A 94 15.24 -0.20 -15.93
N ARG A 95 14.51 0.47 -15.05
CA ARG A 95 14.51 0.20 -13.61
C ARG A 95 13.57 -0.97 -13.27
N TRP A 96 13.91 -1.64 -12.18
CA TRP A 96 13.01 -2.59 -11.55
C TRP A 96 12.34 -1.94 -10.34
N VAL A 97 11.03 -1.98 -10.29
CA VAL A 97 10.22 -1.43 -9.21
C VAL A 97 9.33 -2.50 -8.60
N ILE A 98 9.01 -2.34 -7.31
CA ILE A 98 8.00 -3.14 -6.66
C ILE A 98 6.83 -2.25 -6.31
N GLY A 99 5.67 -2.62 -6.83
CA GLY A 99 4.43 -1.89 -6.62
C GLY A 99 3.77 -2.22 -5.29
N TYR A 100 2.64 -1.57 -5.10
CA TYR A 100 1.76 -1.77 -3.94
C TYR A 100 0.31 -1.82 -4.39
N THR A 101 -0.41 -2.78 -3.87
CA THR A 101 -1.84 -2.95 -4.13
C THR A 101 -2.65 -2.60 -2.89
N VAL A 102 -3.71 -1.81 -3.07
CA VAL A 102 -4.70 -1.55 -2.02
C VAL A 102 -5.66 -2.74 -1.97
N VAL A 103 -5.75 -3.39 -0.83
CA VAL A 103 -6.65 -4.52 -0.60
C VAL A 103 -7.54 -4.25 0.62
N ASN A 104 -8.74 -4.78 0.60
CA ASN A 104 -9.59 -4.72 1.77
C ASN A 104 -8.98 -5.53 2.93
N ARG A 105 -9.16 -5.03 4.14
CA ARG A 105 -8.83 -5.77 5.35
C ARG A 105 -9.84 -6.90 5.54
N PRO A 106 -9.49 -7.97 6.28
CA PRO A 106 -10.46 -9.00 6.64
C PRO A 106 -11.72 -8.40 7.27
N GLN A 107 -12.90 -8.87 6.87
CA GLN A 107 -14.19 -8.32 7.29
C GLN A 107 -14.29 -8.16 8.80
N GLU A 108 -13.94 -9.17 9.58
CA GLU A 108 -13.98 -9.14 11.04
C GLU A 108 -13.16 -7.98 11.65
N GLN A 109 -11.98 -7.69 11.06
CA GLN A 109 -11.15 -6.57 11.50
C GLN A 109 -11.77 -5.22 11.16
N VAL A 110 -12.41 -5.11 9.99
CA VAL A 110 -13.11 -3.90 9.57
C VAL A 110 -14.33 -3.66 10.48
N GLU A 111 -15.15 -4.67 10.71
CA GLU A 111 -16.29 -4.59 11.62
C GLU A 111 -15.86 -4.11 13.01
N THR A 112 -14.79 -4.69 13.56
CA THR A 112 -14.25 -4.28 14.86
C THR A 112 -13.80 -2.81 14.84
N SER A 113 -13.12 -2.39 13.77
CA SER A 113 -12.65 -1.01 13.62
C SER A 113 -13.82 -0.01 13.54
N ILE A 114 -14.84 -0.32 12.75
CA ILE A 114 -16.04 0.52 12.59
C ILE A 114 -16.81 0.62 13.89
N ARG A 115 -17.04 -0.51 14.58
CA ARG A 115 -17.71 -0.50 15.89
C ARG A 115 -16.94 0.31 16.92
N ASN A 116 -15.62 0.16 16.99
CA ASN A 116 -14.79 0.93 17.91
C ASN A 116 -14.84 2.44 17.60
N HIS A 117 -14.85 2.82 16.32
CA HIS A 117 -15.00 4.22 15.94
C HIS A 117 -16.36 4.78 16.33
N ARG A 118 -17.45 4.07 16.03
CA ARG A 118 -18.81 4.41 16.47
C ARG A 118 -18.88 4.59 17.98
N ASP A 119 -18.32 3.67 18.74
CA ASP A 119 -18.38 3.71 20.20
C ASP A 119 -17.64 4.92 20.77
N LYS A 120 -16.51 5.31 20.16
CA LYS A 120 -15.82 6.57 20.51
C LYS A 120 -16.71 7.80 20.26
N LEU A 121 -17.43 7.84 19.14
CA LEU A 121 -18.34 8.94 18.84
C LEU A 121 -19.53 8.99 19.81
N LEU A 122 -20.08 7.84 20.18
CA LEU A 122 -21.12 7.76 21.21
C LEU A 122 -20.60 8.23 22.57
N GLN A 123 -19.42 7.74 22.98
CA GLN A 123 -18.78 8.10 24.24
C GLN A 123 -18.48 9.61 24.32
N ALA A 124 -18.04 10.22 23.22
CA ALA A 124 -17.79 11.67 23.17
C ALA A 124 -19.03 12.52 23.46
N THR A 125 -20.22 11.95 23.31
CA THR A 125 -21.51 12.61 23.55
C THR A 125 -22.28 12.11 24.78
N ASP A 126 -21.74 11.15 25.55
CA ASP A 126 -22.44 10.53 26.70
C ASP A 126 -22.74 11.52 27.81
N TRP A 127 -21.91 12.54 28.00
CA TRP A 127 -22.16 13.58 28.97
C TRP A 127 -23.50 14.36 28.74
N GLN A 128 -23.98 14.38 27.48
CA GLN A 128 -25.27 15.01 27.17
C GLN A 128 -26.48 14.12 27.54
N ALA A 129 -26.25 12.87 27.86
CA ALA A 129 -27.30 11.93 28.29
C ALA A 129 -27.44 11.87 29.82
N LEU A 130 -26.73 12.72 30.57
CA LEU A 130 -26.84 12.81 32.01
C LEU A 130 -28.21 13.42 32.40
N SER A 131 -28.71 13.06 33.57
CA SER A 131 -30.02 13.44 34.05
C SER A 131 -30.19 14.96 34.31
N ASP A 132 -29.09 15.68 34.42
CA ASP A 132 -29.03 17.15 34.62
C ASP A 132 -28.81 17.92 33.30
N SER A 133 -28.76 17.23 32.17
CA SER A 133 -28.59 17.80 30.84
C SER A 133 -29.81 17.54 29.96
N THR A 134 -30.26 18.56 29.20
CA THR A 134 -31.32 18.38 28.21
C THR A 134 -30.68 18.16 26.85
N MET A 135 -30.77 16.93 26.33
CA MET A 135 -30.25 16.58 25.00
C MET A 135 -31.16 17.20 23.92
N SER A 136 -30.54 17.85 22.93
CA SER A 136 -31.29 18.41 21.79
C SER A 136 -31.84 17.27 20.89
N GLU A 137 -32.89 17.58 20.12
CA GLU A 137 -33.44 16.65 19.12
C GLU A 137 -32.38 16.24 18.09
N ALA A 138 -31.54 17.20 17.60
CA ALA A 138 -30.45 16.93 16.67
C ALA A 138 -29.43 15.94 17.24
N MET A 139 -29.05 16.11 18.51
CA MET A 139 -28.12 15.19 19.17
C MET A 139 -28.76 13.81 19.39
N THR A 140 -30.04 13.76 19.70
CA THR A 140 -30.79 12.51 19.85
C THR A 140 -30.82 11.75 18.53
N ALA A 141 -31.13 12.43 17.41
CA ALA A 141 -31.13 11.85 16.08
C ALA A 141 -29.72 11.37 15.67
N TYR A 142 -28.70 12.19 15.90
CA TYR A 142 -27.28 11.81 15.62
C TYR A 142 -26.88 10.54 16.37
N ARG A 143 -27.14 10.46 17.68
CA ARG A 143 -26.81 9.28 18.48
C ARG A 143 -27.62 8.04 18.04
N GLN A 144 -28.86 8.23 17.61
CA GLN A 144 -29.67 7.14 17.06
C GLN A 144 -29.09 6.64 15.74
N ALA A 145 -28.69 7.55 14.84
CA ALA A 145 -28.05 7.20 13.59
C ALA A 145 -26.69 6.48 13.80
N LEU A 146 -25.90 6.89 14.81
CA LEU A 146 -24.68 6.15 15.18
C LEU A 146 -24.96 4.71 15.61
N ARG A 147 -26.03 4.48 16.39
CA ARG A 147 -26.40 3.13 16.80
C ARG A 147 -26.81 2.25 15.62
N GLY A 148 -27.41 2.85 14.58
CA GLY A 148 -27.82 2.17 13.36
C GLY A 148 -26.69 1.93 12.35
N VAL A 149 -25.48 2.40 12.60
CA VAL A 149 -24.34 2.18 11.68
C VAL A 149 -24.12 0.71 11.31
N PRO A 150 -24.18 -0.26 12.23
CA PRO A 150 -24.01 -1.67 11.89
C PRO A 150 -25.14 -2.27 11.04
N ASP A 151 -26.28 -1.59 10.95
CA ASP A 151 -27.46 -2.06 10.23
C ASP A 151 -27.55 -1.49 8.79
N GLN A 152 -26.56 -0.72 8.37
CA GLN A 152 -26.47 -0.18 7.02
C GLN A 152 -26.12 -1.28 6.00
N ASP A 153 -26.72 -1.23 4.81
CA ASP A 153 -26.47 -2.21 3.73
C ASP A 153 -25.01 -2.30 3.31
N GLY A 154 -24.27 -1.19 3.40
CA GLY A 154 -22.83 -1.10 3.07
C GLY A 154 -21.89 -1.56 4.19
N PHE A 155 -22.41 -1.93 5.37
CA PHE A 155 -21.58 -2.33 6.49
C PHE A 155 -20.82 -3.66 6.21
N PRO A 156 -19.55 -3.75 6.54
CA PRO A 156 -18.70 -2.75 7.20
C PRO A 156 -17.82 -1.91 6.26
N PHE A 157 -17.88 -2.12 4.94
CA PHE A 157 -16.91 -1.55 3.99
C PHE A 157 -17.32 -0.20 3.43
N ASP A 158 -18.62 0.08 3.36
CA ASP A 158 -19.17 1.32 2.83
C ASP A 158 -20.17 1.91 3.83
N VAL A 159 -19.63 2.56 4.85
CA VAL A 159 -20.40 3.12 5.96
C VAL A 159 -20.59 4.62 5.77
N VAL A 160 -21.83 5.07 5.79
CA VAL A 160 -22.19 6.48 5.83
C VAL A 160 -22.23 6.96 7.29
N TRP A 161 -21.26 7.78 7.66
CA TRP A 161 -21.18 8.32 9.01
C TRP A 161 -22.16 9.48 9.19
N PRO A 162 -22.98 9.49 10.25
CA PRO A 162 -23.85 10.63 10.53
C PRO A 162 -23.02 11.85 10.91
N THR A 163 -23.50 13.01 10.51
CA THR A 163 -22.96 14.32 10.88
C THR A 163 -23.94 15.04 11.79
N LEU A 164 -23.41 15.89 12.69
CA LEU A 164 -24.21 16.68 13.62
C LEU A 164 -24.60 18.01 12.99
#